data_c25d9a2b3d4f8cdea199cfa347411d42
#
_entry.id   c25d9a2b3d4f8cdea199cfa347411d42
#
_cell.length_a   1.000
_cell.length_b   1.000
_cell.length_c   1.000
_cell.angle_alpha   90.00
_cell.angle_beta   90.00
_cell.angle_gamma   90.00
#
_symmetry.space_group_name_H-M   'P 1'
#
loop_
_entity.id
_entity.type
_entity.pdbx_description
1 polymer ?
#
loop_
_entity_poly.entity_id
_entity_poly.type
_entity_poly.pdbx_seq_one_letter_code
_entity_poly.pdbx_strand_id
1 'polypeptide(L)'
;MNDGHGDDIYKYGNKVKINFSSNIFAYADLEGLKHHISEHLDVIANYPEPQPIALENKLSKRLGLPRECVMVTNGSTEAIYHIAQMYRGAKSCIHQPTFSEYESACIVNGHVFSDKASIHWICNPNNPTGDVIPKEQLEETLKVDPDHIFIIDQAYEDYTTLPLFNSKEVLKYPNLILLHSFTKRYCVPGLRIGYVTAINGIIEKLREYQQPWSINAIAIEACSYLLDNDIPNYPDIDVYTSEAMRLRSMLVETGYIDVRPTDTTFMLAELKKGTANELKDFLIEKYGMLIRDASNFKELNNRFFRVAAQRAKENDKLVKAIKDYLR
;
A
#
# COMPACT_ATOMS: atom_id res chain seq x y z
N MET A 1 -3.68 -4.71 -20.29
CA MET A 1 -3.37 -3.83 -19.15
C MET A 1 -4.51 -3.95 -18.15
N ASN A 2 -4.21 -4.24 -16.90
CA ASN A 2 -5.25 -4.34 -15.86
C ASN A 2 -5.79 -2.93 -15.55
N ASP A 3 -6.95 -2.59 -16.09
CA ASP A 3 -7.66 -1.31 -15.87
C ASP A 3 -8.31 -1.19 -14.46
N GLY A 4 -7.74 -1.84 -13.47
CA GLY A 4 -8.41 -2.09 -12.21
C GLY A 4 -7.66 -1.66 -10.95
N HIS A 5 -6.94 -0.54 -10.94
CA HIS A 5 -6.41 0.01 -9.69
C HIS A 5 -7.45 0.88 -8.96
N GLY A 6 -7.30 1.00 -7.63
CA GLY A 6 -8.07 1.96 -6.84
C GLY A 6 -7.64 3.40 -7.13
N ASP A 7 -8.39 4.36 -6.57
CA ASP A 7 -8.09 5.79 -6.70
C ASP A 7 -8.17 6.33 -8.15
N ASP A 8 -9.13 5.84 -8.90
CA ASP A 8 -9.36 6.22 -10.30
C ASP A 8 -10.13 7.56 -10.45
N ILE A 9 -9.81 8.54 -9.58
CA ILE A 9 -10.38 9.90 -9.58
C ILE A 9 -10.27 10.55 -10.96
N TYR A 10 -9.17 10.29 -11.69
CA TYR A 10 -8.93 10.86 -13.03
C TYR A 10 -10.05 10.51 -14.02
N LYS A 11 -10.82 9.44 -13.81
CA LYS A 11 -11.97 9.07 -14.66
C LYS A 11 -13.20 9.96 -14.41
N TYR A 12 -13.29 10.56 -13.22
CA TYR A 12 -14.50 11.23 -12.75
C TYR A 12 -14.34 12.75 -12.58
N GLY A 13 -13.12 13.26 -12.71
CA GLY A 13 -12.81 14.68 -12.56
C GLY A 13 -13.31 15.26 -11.23
N ASN A 14 -13.94 16.42 -11.29
CA ASN A 14 -14.41 17.13 -10.10
C ASN A 14 -15.69 16.54 -9.44
N LYS A 15 -16.22 15.41 -9.93
CA LYS A 15 -17.39 14.75 -9.33
C LYS A 15 -17.05 14.14 -7.97
N VAL A 16 -15.82 13.66 -7.77
CA VAL A 16 -15.41 13.03 -6.51
C VAL A 16 -15.15 14.11 -5.46
N LYS A 17 -15.93 14.06 -4.38
CA LYS A 17 -15.83 14.95 -3.21
C LYS A 17 -15.26 14.24 -1.98
N ILE A 18 -15.51 12.93 -1.86
CA ILE A 18 -15.00 12.10 -0.76
C ILE A 18 -14.45 10.81 -1.35
N ASN A 19 -13.19 10.51 -1.04
CA ASN A 19 -12.50 9.34 -1.55
C ASN A 19 -12.34 8.28 -0.46
N PHE A 20 -13.05 7.15 -0.60
CA PHE A 20 -12.91 5.95 0.23
C PHE A 20 -12.13 4.83 -0.48
N SER A 21 -11.60 5.08 -1.68
CA SER A 21 -10.99 4.07 -2.55
C SER A 21 -9.49 3.92 -2.38
N SER A 22 -8.78 4.96 -1.97
CA SER A 22 -7.31 5.04 -2.04
C SER A 22 -6.56 4.31 -0.92
N ASN A 23 -7.23 3.89 0.15
CA ASN A 23 -6.63 3.42 1.40
C ASN A 23 -5.63 4.45 1.98
N ILE A 24 -6.03 5.72 1.98
CA ILE A 24 -5.26 6.83 2.53
C ILE A 24 -6.23 7.69 3.33
N PHE A 25 -5.76 8.28 4.42
CA PHE A 25 -6.54 9.29 5.14
C PHE A 25 -6.61 10.58 4.31
N ALA A 26 -7.79 10.86 3.75
CA ALA A 26 -7.96 11.96 2.79
C ALA A 26 -7.90 13.37 3.40
N TYR A 27 -7.81 13.47 4.73
CA TYR A 27 -7.83 14.72 5.48
C TYR A 27 -6.50 15.00 6.20
N ALA A 28 -5.42 14.34 5.80
CA ALA A 28 -4.07 14.65 6.25
C ALA A 28 -3.72 16.09 5.85
N ASP A 29 -3.15 16.85 6.78
CA ASP A 29 -2.73 18.22 6.52
C ASP A 29 -1.35 18.23 5.84
N LEU A 30 -1.35 18.49 4.56
CA LEU A 30 -0.14 18.55 3.74
C LEU A 30 0.33 19.98 3.45
N GLU A 31 -0.23 21.02 4.10
CA GLU A 31 0.09 22.41 3.78
C GLU A 31 1.57 22.74 4.08
N GLY A 32 2.12 22.24 5.19
CA GLY A 32 3.55 22.40 5.50
C GLY A 32 4.46 21.76 4.43
N LEU A 33 4.12 20.56 3.96
CA LEU A 33 4.84 19.90 2.86
C LEU A 33 4.73 20.67 1.55
N LYS A 34 3.53 21.13 1.20
CA LYS A 34 3.31 21.91 -0.04
C LYS A 34 4.10 23.22 -0.01
N HIS A 35 4.10 23.90 1.13
CA HIS A 35 4.89 25.11 1.32
C HIS A 35 6.38 24.83 1.13
N HIS A 36 6.91 23.81 1.82
CA HIS A 36 8.30 23.38 1.66
C HIS A 36 8.65 23.08 0.19
N ILE A 37 7.82 22.30 -0.51
CA ILE A 37 8.04 22.02 -1.93
C ILE A 37 8.06 23.29 -2.76
N SER A 38 7.14 24.23 -2.49
CA SER A 38 7.06 25.50 -3.25
C SER A 38 8.30 26.38 -3.10
N GLU A 39 8.94 26.35 -1.94
CA GLU A 39 10.20 27.07 -1.68
C GLU A 39 11.42 26.39 -2.30
N HIS A 40 11.32 25.10 -2.62
CA HIS A 40 12.42 24.29 -3.16
C HIS A 40 12.17 23.86 -4.62
N LEU A 41 11.27 24.52 -5.36
CA LEU A 41 10.95 24.14 -6.76
C LEU A 41 12.17 24.19 -7.68
N ASP A 42 13.20 24.96 -7.37
CA ASP A 42 14.41 25.05 -8.18
C ASP A 42 15.18 23.72 -8.32
N VAL A 43 14.87 22.71 -7.50
CA VAL A 43 15.43 21.36 -7.65
C VAL A 43 15.08 20.72 -9.02
N ILE A 44 14.01 21.18 -9.69
CA ILE A 44 13.62 20.66 -11.02
C ILE A 44 14.58 21.09 -12.15
N ALA A 45 15.39 22.09 -11.91
CA ALA A 45 16.31 22.61 -12.92
C ALA A 45 17.58 21.75 -13.11
N ASN A 46 17.83 20.79 -12.21
CA ASN A 46 18.99 19.95 -12.21
C ASN A 46 18.65 18.46 -12.08
N TYR A 47 19.52 17.60 -12.62
CA TYR A 47 19.42 16.17 -12.31
C TYR A 47 19.61 15.93 -10.81
N PRO A 48 18.77 15.11 -10.18
CA PRO A 48 19.05 14.66 -8.81
C PRO A 48 20.24 13.70 -8.78
N GLU A 49 20.60 13.22 -7.59
CA GLU A 49 21.56 12.11 -7.47
C GLU A 49 21.08 10.91 -8.30
N PRO A 50 21.96 10.25 -9.09
CA PRO A 50 21.60 9.06 -9.88
C PRO A 50 20.97 7.95 -9.03
N GLN A 51 21.48 7.78 -7.82
CA GLN A 51 20.88 7.03 -6.72
C GLN A 51 20.67 8.01 -5.57
N PRO A 52 19.53 8.01 -4.86
CA PRO A 52 19.22 9.01 -3.83
C PRO A 52 19.94 8.73 -2.51
N ILE A 53 21.27 8.73 -2.55
CA ILE A 53 22.18 8.34 -1.44
C ILE A 53 21.95 9.21 -0.21
N ALA A 54 21.74 10.50 -0.39
CA ALA A 54 21.46 11.42 0.72
C ALA A 54 20.16 11.03 1.46
N LEU A 55 19.10 10.73 0.72
CA LEU A 55 17.82 10.29 1.28
C LEU A 55 17.95 8.89 1.94
N GLU A 56 18.68 7.96 1.31
CA GLU A 56 18.95 6.64 1.89
C GLU A 56 19.73 6.72 3.19
N ASN A 57 20.74 7.58 3.27
CA ASN A 57 21.48 7.83 4.51
C ASN A 57 20.58 8.38 5.63
N LYS A 58 19.67 9.27 5.31
CA LYS A 58 18.71 9.82 6.28
C LYS A 58 17.73 8.76 6.75
N LEU A 59 17.19 7.99 5.82
CA LEU A 59 16.28 6.91 6.10
C LEU A 59 16.92 5.79 6.93
N SER A 60 18.14 5.37 6.56
CA SER A 60 18.88 4.33 7.28
C SER A 60 19.17 4.71 8.73
N LYS A 61 19.51 5.98 8.99
CA LYS A 61 19.66 6.50 10.37
C LYS A 61 18.35 6.41 11.15
N ARG A 62 17.23 6.80 10.54
CA ARG A 62 15.90 6.72 11.18
C ARG A 62 15.49 5.28 11.48
N LEU A 63 15.79 4.35 10.57
CA LEU A 63 15.52 2.92 10.73
C LEU A 63 16.53 2.21 11.65
N GLY A 64 17.68 2.81 11.89
CA GLY A 64 18.79 2.22 12.64
C GLY A 64 19.39 1.01 11.92
N LEU A 65 19.47 1.09 10.58
CA LEU A 65 20.06 0.11 9.67
C LEU A 65 21.32 0.66 9.01
N PRO A 66 22.26 -0.20 8.57
CA PRO A 66 23.28 0.20 7.59
C PRO A 66 22.61 0.69 6.30
N ARG A 67 23.18 1.73 5.65
CA ARG A 67 22.66 2.24 4.36
C ARG A 67 22.59 1.15 3.29
N GLU A 68 23.56 0.26 3.30
CA GLU A 68 23.66 -0.89 2.38
C GLU A 68 22.47 -1.86 2.47
N CYS A 69 21.67 -1.77 3.53
CA CYS A 69 20.46 -2.54 3.74
C CYS A 69 19.17 -1.79 3.33
N VAL A 70 19.29 -0.61 2.72
CA VAL A 70 18.17 0.25 2.33
C VAL A 70 18.31 0.66 0.87
N MET A 71 17.21 0.60 0.11
CA MET A 71 17.15 1.08 -1.28
C MET A 71 15.86 1.85 -1.49
N VAL A 72 15.96 3.11 -1.86
CA VAL A 72 14.79 3.94 -2.22
C VAL A 72 14.36 3.63 -3.66
N THR A 73 13.05 3.56 -3.89
CA THR A 73 12.44 3.20 -5.18
C THR A 73 11.32 4.14 -5.58
N ASN A 74 10.97 4.19 -6.87
CA ASN A 74 9.86 4.97 -7.41
C ASN A 74 8.51 4.31 -7.06
N GLY A 75 8.14 4.38 -5.78
CA GLY A 75 7.09 3.63 -5.15
C GLY A 75 7.48 2.16 -4.92
N SER A 76 6.72 1.46 -4.05
CA SER A 76 6.92 0.02 -3.84
C SER A 76 6.69 -0.81 -5.11
N THR A 77 5.94 -0.30 -6.09
CA THR A 77 5.72 -0.97 -7.37
C THR A 77 7.01 -1.17 -8.16
N GLU A 78 7.90 -0.17 -8.25
CA GLU A 78 9.21 -0.34 -8.88
C GLU A 78 10.01 -1.46 -8.19
N ALA A 79 10.00 -1.48 -6.85
CA ALA A 79 10.66 -2.54 -6.07
C ALA A 79 10.10 -3.93 -6.42
N ILE A 80 8.78 -4.08 -6.52
CA ILE A 80 8.12 -5.34 -6.89
C ILE A 80 8.65 -5.84 -8.25
N TYR A 81 8.71 -4.98 -9.26
CA TYR A 81 9.18 -5.34 -10.59
C TYR A 81 10.68 -5.66 -10.61
N HIS A 82 11.52 -4.93 -9.87
CA HIS A 82 12.95 -5.22 -9.76
C HIS A 82 13.22 -6.54 -9.04
N ILE A 83 12.49 -6.84 -7.97
CA ILE A 83 12.61 -8.12 -7.26
C ILE A 83 12.18 -9.27 -8.18
N ALA A 84 11.06 -9.15 -8.88
CA ALA A 84 10.64 -10.16 -9.84
C ALA A 84 11.67 -10.35 -10.97
N GLN A 85 12.30 -9.28 -11.42
CA GLN A 85 13.36 -9.33 -12.43
C GLN A 85 14.64 -10.00 -11.90
N MET A 86 15.03 -9.72 -10.67
CA MET A 86 16.19 -10.34 -10.00
C MET A 86 16.02 -11.87 -9.87
N TYR A 87 14.80 -12.33 -9.65
CA TYR A 87 14.45 -13.76 -9.56
C TYR A 87 13.78 -14.30 -10.82
N ARG A 88 14.10 -13.75 -11.99
CA ARG A 88 13.51 -14.14 -13.28
C ARG A 88 13.46 -15.66 -13.46
N GLY A 89 12.29 -16.17 -13.86
CA GLY A 89 12.06 -17.59 -14.12
C GLY A 89 11.89 -18.47 -12.88
N ALA A 90 11.93 -17.86 -11.66
CA ALA A 90 11.77 -18.61 -10.42
C ALA A 90 10.33 -19.16 -10.25
N LYS A 91 10.17 -20.09 -9.32
CA LYS A 91 8.84 -20.50 -8.84
C LYS A 91 8.38 -19.53 -7.76
N SER A 92 7.20 -18.94 -7.96
CA SER A 92 6.60 -17.98 -7.04
C SER A 92 5.26 -18.46 -6.50
N CYS A 93 5.03 -18.15 -5.21
CA CYS A 93 3.74 -18.30 -4.54
C CYS A 93 3.19 -16.91 -4.18
N ILE A 94 1.93 -16.69 -4.50
CA ILE A 94 1.19 -15.45 -4.20
C ILE A 94 -0.16 -15.86 -3.59
N HIS A 95 -0.41 -15.48 -2.35
CA HIS A 95 -1.68 -15.77 -1.69
C HIS A 95 -2.75 -14.78 -2.15
N GLN A 96 -3.81 -15.30 -2.75
CA GLN A 96 -4.94 -14.52 -3.25
C GLN A 96 -6.08 -14.43 -2.21
N PRO A 97 -6.97 -13.43 -2.29
CA PRO A 97 -6.87 -12.23 -3.12
C PRO A 97 -5.86 -11.24 -2.55
N THR A 98 -5.02 -10.66 -3.41
CA THR A 98 -4.02 -9.67 -3.00
C THR A 98 -3.72 -8.66 -4.12
N PHE A 99 -2.76 -7.77 -3.91
CA PHE A 99 -2.39 -6.73 -4.86
C PHE A 99 -1.86 -7.33 -6.17
N SER A 100 -2.49 -6.99 -7.29
CA SER A 100 -2.27 -7.60 -8.60
C SER A 100 -0.85 -7.41 -9.17
N GLU A 101 -0.10 -6.40 -8.70
CA GLU A 101 1.23 -6.11 -9.24
C GLU A 101 2.27 -7.19 -8.93
N TYR A 102 2.08 -7.99 -7.88
CA TYR A 102 2.96 -9.15 -7.65
C TYR A 102 2.83 -10.16 -8.79
N GLU A 103 1.59 -10.51 -9.17
CA GLU A 103 1.33 -11.43 -10.27
C GLU A 103 1.78 -10.85 -11.61
N SER A 104 1.47 -9.58 -11.88
CA SER A 104 1.88 -8.88 -13.09
C SER A 104 3.40 -8.85 -13.26
N ALA A 105 4.15 -8.51 -12.21
CA ALA A 105 5.60 -8.49 -12.23
C ALA A 105 6.20 -9.89 -12.44
N CYS A 106 5.63 -10.89 -11.77
CA CYS A 106 6.03 -12.29 -11.95
C CYS A 106 5.81 -12.78 -13.38
N ILE A 107 4.63 -12.50 -13.97
CA ILE A 107 4.31 -12.91 -15.35
C ILE A 107 5.30 -12.30 -16.35
N VAL A 108 5.55 -10.99 -16.25
CA VAL A 108 6.47 -10.28 -17.18
C VAL A 108 7.90 -10.84 -17.09
N ASN A 109 8.29 -11.33 -15.90
CA ASN A 109 9.60 -11.89 -15.67
C ASN A 109 9.66 -13.44 -15.78
N GLY A 110 8.59 -14.08 -16.30
CA GLY A 110 8.58 -15.50 -16.62
C GLY A 110 8.55 -16.42 -15.40
N HIS A 111 8.05 -15.96 -14.24
CA HIS A 111 7.89 -16.81 -13.07
C HIS A 111 6.84 -17.89 -13.30
N VAL A 112 7.03 -19.03 -12.65
CA VAL A 112 6.06 -20.13 -12.63
C VAL A 112 5.35 -20.15 -11.28
N PHE A 113 4.02 -20.06 -11.27
CA PHE A 113 3.25 -20.11 -10.03
C PHE A 113 3.14 -21.55 -9.51
N SER A 114 3.45 -21.75 -8.24
CA SER A 114 3.47 -23.08 -7.61
C SER A 114 3.36 -22.96 -6.09
N ASP A 115 2.67 -23.91 -5.46
CA ASP A 115 2.66 -24.05 -4.00
C ASP A 115 4.02 -24.53 -3.46
N LYS A 116 4.87 -25.11 -4.31
CA LYS A 116 6.25 -25.49 -4.02
C LYS A 116 7.22 -24.44 -4.56
N ALA A 117 6.97 -23.19 -4.21
CA ALA A 117 7.77 -22.05 -4.63
C ALA A 117 8.91 -21.75 -3.66
N SER A 118 10.00 -21.23 -4.21
CA SER A 118 11.10 -20.68 -3.40
C SER A 118 10.99 -19.16 -3.19
N ILE A 119 10.05 -18.50 -3.88
CA ILE A 119 9.80 -17.06 -3.75
C ILE A 119 8.36 -16.86 -3.29
N HIS A 120 8.18 -16.20 -2.15
CA HIS A 120 6.88 -15.97 -1.54
C HIS A 120 6.58 -14.47 -1.48
N TRP A 121 5.43 -14.09 -2.08
CA TRP A 121 4.92 -12.72 -2.07
C TRP A 121 3.78 -12.61 -1.08
N ILE A 122 3.96 -11.80 -0.05
CA ILE A 122 3.02 -11.66 1.06
C ILE A 122 2.74 -10.16 1.26
N CYS A 123 1.49 -9.75 1.13
CA CYS A 123 1.05 -8.42 1.51
C CYS A 123 0.60 -8.45 2.97
N ASN A 124 1.25 -7.72 3.85
CA ASN A 124 0.93 -7.76 5.28
C ASN A 124 1.15 -6.39 5.97
N PRO A 125 0.07 -5.65 6.22
CA PRO A 125 -1.37 -5.95 6.06
C PRO A 125 -1.81 -6.16 4.62
N ASN A 126 -2.77 -7.08 4.40
CA ASN A 126 -3.17 -7.45 3.04
C ASN A 126 -4.16 -6.46 2.41
N ASN A 127 -3.95 -6.15 1.17
CA ASN A 127 -4.89 -5.45 0.30
C ASN A 127 -5.47 -6.44 -0.73
N PRO A 128 -6.81 -6.71 -0.77
CA PRO A 128 -7.87 -5.81 -0.33
C PRO A 128 -8.51 -6.13 1.03
N THR A 129 -8.15 -7.19 1.70
CA THR A 129 -8.90 -7.77 2.83
C THR A 129 -8.72 -6.99 4.14
N GLY A 130 -7.55 -6.40 4.35
CA GLY A 130 -7.18 -5.74 5.60
C GLY A 130 -6.68 -6.71 6.68
N ASP A 131 -6.52 -8.01 6.37
CA ASP A 131 -6.03 -8.99 7.31
C ASP A 131 -4.55 -8.80 7.60
N VAL A 132 -4.14 -9.12 8.82
CA VAL A 132 -2.75 -9.18 9.25
C VAL A 132 -2.39 -10.62 9.63
N ILE A 133 -1.38 -11.17 8.96
CA ILE A 133 -0.78 -12.43 9.38
C ILE A 133 0.08 -12.14 10.62
N PRO A 134 -0.12 -12.88 11.74
CA PRO A 134 0.67 -12.69 12.96
C PRO A 134 2.17 -12.79 12.67
N LYS A 135 2.94 -11.86 13.23
CA LYS A 135 4.39 -11.80 13.03
C LYS A 135 5.08 -13.11 13.41
N GLU A 136 4.65 -13.72 14.52
CA GLU A 136 5.21 -14.98 15.02
C GLU A 136 5.06 -16.13 14.01
N GLN A 137 3.91 -16.18 13.31
CA GLN A 137 3.67 -17.17 12.25
C GLN A 137 4.62 -16.96 11.07
N LEU A 138 4.83 -15.70 10.65
CA LEU A 138 5.77 -15.39 9.58
C LEU A 138 7.21 -15.69 10.00
N GLU A 139 7.60 -15.40 11.25
CA GLU A 139 8.92 -15.74 11.77
C GLU A 139 9.20 -17.26 11.77
N GLU A 140 8.20 -18.06 12.11
CA GLU A 140 8.31 -19.52 12.01
C GLU A 140 8.52 -19.98 10.58
N THR A 141 7.75 -19.43 9.64
CA THR A 141 7.89 -19.74 8.21
C THR A 141 9.28 -19.40 7.68
N LEU A 142 9.82 -18.21 8.03
CA LEU A 142 11.18 -17.81 7.63
C LEU A 142 12.28 -18.75 8.15
N LYS A 143 12.08 -19.32 9.34
CA LYS A 143 13.05 -20.25 9.97
C LYS A 143 12.98 -21.66 9.39
N VAL A 144 11.78 -22.12 9.04
CA VAL A 144 11.55 -23.47 8.50
C VAL A 144 12.11 -23.59 7.08
N ASP A 145 11.97 -22.51 6.28
CA ASP A 145 12.40 -22.50 4.88
C ASP A 145 13.49 -21.44 4.63
N PRO A 146 14.70 -21.61 5.20
CA PRO A 146 15.76 -20.59 5.17
C PRO A 146 16.32 -20.32 3.77
N ASP A 147 16.16 -21.26 2.84
CA ASP A 147 16.58 -21.16 1.42
C ASP A 147 15.52 -20.50 0.54
N HIS A 148 14.30 -20.28 1.05
CA HIS A 148 13.24 -19.56 0.36
C HIS A 148 13.36 -18.06 0.63
N ILE A 149 12.93 -17.24 -0.32
CA ILE A 149 12.87 -15.77 -0.18
C ILE A 149 11.44 -15.34 0.12
N PHE A 150 11.28 -14.53 1.13
CA PHE A 150 10.00 -13.99 1.55
C PHE A 150 9.99 -12.47 1.31
N ILE A 151 9.17 -12.02 0.36
CA ILE A 151 8.91 -10.63 0.08
C ILE A 151 7.64 -10.25 0.83
N ILE A 152 7.78 -9.46 1.89
CA ILE A 152 6.67 -9.01 2.71
C ILE A 152 6.43 -7.53 2.43
N ASP A 153 5.32 -7.22 1.78
CA ASP A 153 4.93 -5.85 1.49
C ASP A 153 4.18 -5.27 2.69
N GLN A 154 4.84 -4.36 3.39
CA GLN A 154 4.32 -3.61 4.53
C GLN A 154 3.89 -2.18 4.16
N ALA A 155 3.42 -1.96 2.94
CA ALA A 155 2.95 -0.63 2.52
C ALA A 155 1.87 -0.04 3.47
N TYR A 156 1.16 -0.89 4.20
CA TYR A 156 0.13 -0.52 5.17
C TYR A 156 0.56 -0.69 6.63
N GLU A 157 1.86 -0.69 6.93
CA GLU A 157 2.40 -0.90 8.28
C GLU A 157 1.86 0.11 9.32
N ASP A 158 1.59 1.34 8.91
CA ASP A 158 1.05 2.39 9.79
C ASP A 158 -0.50 2.36 9.91
N TYR A 159 -1.16 1.36 9.35
CA TYR A 159 -2.63 1.23 9.33
C TYR A 159 -3.17 0.09 10.20
N THR A 160 -2.33 -0.48 11.04
CA THR A 160 -2.68 -1.52 12.01
C THR A 160 -2.00 -1.27 13.34
N THR A 161 -2.61 -1.76 14.42
CA THR A 161 -2.01 -1.78 15.76
C THR A 161 -1.30 -3.11 16.06
N LEU A 162 -1.42 -4.09 15.14
CA LEU A 162 -0.82 -5.40 15.31
C LEU A 162 0.69 -5.36 15.03
N PRO A 163 1.50 -6.16 15.76
CA PRO A 163 2.93 -6.24 15.54
C PRO A 163 3.29 -6.73 14.14
N LEU A 164 4.17 -6.00 13.43
CA LEU A 164 4.73 -6.36 12.15
C LEU A 164 6.26 -6.50 12.26
N PHE A 165 6.93 -6.91 11.17
CA PHE A 165 8.38 -6.86 11.13
C PHE A 165 8.89 -5.42 11.22
N ASN A 166 9.88 -5.23 12.09
CA ASN A 166 10.70 -4.02 12.08
C ASN A 166 11.79 -4.16 11.01
N SER A 167 12.13 -3.07 10.34
CA SER A 167 13.16 -3.07 9.29
C SER A 167 14.52 -3.67 9.73
N LYS A 168 14.89 -3.56 11.03
CA LYS A 168 16.13 -4.19 11.55
C LYS A 168 16.13 -5.71 11.52
N GLU A 169 14.97 -6.34 11.42
CA GLU A 169 14.86 -7.79 11.44
C GLU A 169 15.35 -8.45 10.14
N VAL A 170 15.54 -7.67 9.08
CA VAL A 170 16.25 -8.14 7.88
C VAL A 170 17.70 -8.59 8.18
N LEU A 171 18.32 -8.05 9.24
CA LEU A 171 19.64 -8.49 9.69
C LEU A 171 19.60 -9.85 10.42
N LYS A 172 18.44 -10.22 10.96
CA LYS A 172 18.21 -11.51 11.65
C LYS A 172 17.76 -12.59 10.66
N TYR A 173 17.02 -12.21 9.62
CA TYR A 173 16.44 -13.11 8.63
C TYR A 173 16.97 -12.78 7.24
N PRO A 174 18.08 -13.43 6.80
CA PRO A 174 18.72 -13.12 5.51
C PRO A 174 17.84 -13.35 4.27
N ASN A 175 16.78 -14.13 4.44
CA ASN A 175 15.79 -14.47 3.42
C ASN A 175 14.55 -13.55 3.44
N LEU A 176 14.56 -12.47 4.23
CA LEU A 176 13.48 -11.50 4.34
C LEU A 176 13.78 -10.24 3.50
N ILE A 177 12.82 -9.86 2.68
CA ILE A 177 12.78 -8.58 1.97
C ILE A 177 11.52 -7.85 2.42
N LEU A 178 11.63 -6.65 2.96
CA LEU A 178 10.49 -5.82 3.33
C LEU A 178 10.30 -4.69 2.32
N LEU A 179 9.07 -4.48 1.88
CA LEU A 179 8.67 -3.34 1.05
C LEU A 179 7.90 -2.33 1.89
N HIS A 180 8.21 -1.06 1.69
CA HIS A 180 7.63 0.05 2.44
C HIS A 180 7.17 1.15 1.50
N SER A 181 6.15 1.92 1.91
CA SER A 181 5.55 2.95 1.07
C SER A 181 5.38 4.28 1.79
N PHE A 182 6.08 5.33 1.35
CA PHE A 182 5.81 6.70 1.77
C PHE A 182 4.39 7.16 1.38
N THR A 183 3.88 6.66 0.27
CA THR A 183 2.53 6.95 -0.24
C THR A 183 1.46 6.81 0.83
N LYS A 184 1.52 5.72 1.60
CA LYS A 184 0.50 5.39 2.59
C LYS A 184 0.77 6.12 3.90
N ARG A 185 1.98 5.96 4.44
CA ARG A 185 2.41 6.59 5.68
C ARG A 185 2.16 8.10 5.71
N TYR A 186 2.50 8.80 4.64
CA TYR A 186 2.46 10.26 4.57
C TYR A 186 1.33 10.81 3.68
N CYS A 187 0.40 9.97 3.23
CA CYS A 187 -0.73 10.39 2.39
C CYS A 187 -0.32 11.15 1.11
N VAL A 188 0.78 10.76 0.47
CA VAL A 188 1.40 11.45 -0.68
C VAL A 188 1.48 10.56 -1.92
N PRO A 189 0.34 10.08 -2.46
CA PRO A 189 0.34 9.13 -3.58
C PRO A 189 0.97 9.69 -4.86
N GLY A 190 0.93 11.00 -5.06
CA GLY A 190 1.47 11.67 -6.24
C GLY A 190 3.00 11.74 -6.28
N LEU A 191 3.70 11.59 -5.15
CA LEU A 191 5.16 11.64 -5.11
C LEU A 191 5.83 10.40 -5.72
N ARG A 192 5.15 9.25 -5.71
CA ARG A 192 5.68 7.98 -6.23
C ARG A 192 7.01 7.60 -5.58
N ILE A 193 7.00 7.31 -4.27
CA ILE A 193 8.21 6.94 -3.54
C ILE A 193 7.93 5.87 -2.48
N GLY A 194 8.86 4.92 -2.40
CA GLY A 194 8.88 3.83 -1.44
C GLY A 194 10.32 3.38 -1.18
N TYR A 195 10.50 2.33 -0.42
CA TYR A 195 11.82 1.78 -0.19
C TYR A 195 11.76 0.29 0.13
N VAL A 196 12.90 -0.36 -0.04
CA VAL A 196 13.14 -1.77 0.30
C VAL A 196 14.14 -1.83 1.43
N THR A 197 13.91 -2.74 2.39
CA THR A 197 14.94 -3.15 3.33
C THR A 197 15.19 -4.65 3.22
N ALA A 198 16.47 -5.02 3.14
CA ALA A 198 16.96 -6.39 3.08
C ALA A 198 18.42 -6.42 3.51
N ILE A 199 19.03 -7.60 3.61
CA ILE A 199 20.48 -7.71 3.81
C ILE A 199 21.24 -7.10 2.62
N ASN A 200 22.48 -6.61 2.89
CA ASN A 200 23.33 -5.96 1.89
C ASN A 200 23.42 -6.74 0.57
N GLY A 201 23.67 -8.04 0.60
CA GLY A 201 23.85 -8.84 -0.63
C GLY A 201 22.58 -8.91 -1.51
N ILE A 202 21.38 -8.76 -0.95
CA ILE A 202 20.13 -8.63 -1.71
C ILE A 202 20.02 -7.22 -2.30
N ILE A 203 20.27 -6.18 -1.49
CA ILE A 203 20.20 -4.78 -1.93
C ILE A 203 21.20 -4.50 -3.06
N GLU A 204 22.43 -4.98 -2.98
CA GLU A 204 23.44 -4.84 -4.04
C GLU A 204 22.94 -5.41 -5.38
N LYS A 205 22.44 -6.63 -5.36
CA LYS A 205 21.85 -7.26 -6.56
C LYS A 205 20.64 -6.49 -7.08
N LEU A 206 19.77 -6.00 -6.18
CA LEU A 206 18.59 -5.27 -6.58
C LEU A 206 18.93 -3.93 -7.26
N ARG A 207 20.02 -3.27 -6.82
CA ARG A 207 20.52 -2.04 -7.43
C ARG A 207 20.97 -2.20 -8.88
N GLU A 208 21.37 -3.40 -9.31
CA GLU A 208 21.74 -3.67 -10.72
C GLU A 208 20.58 -3.46 -11.69
N TYR A 209 19.34 -3.52 -11.20
CA TYR A 209 18.12 -3.33 -11.99
C TYR A 209 17.58 -1.90 -11.92
N GLN A 210 18.04 -1.09 -10.96
CA GLN A 210 17.58 0.28 -10.79
C GLN A 210 18.16 1.20 -11.86
N GLN A 211 17.32 1.89 -12.61
CA GLN A 211 17.77 2.92 -13.54
C GLN A 211 18.30 4.14 -12.79
N PRO A 212 19.42 4.76 -13.25
CA PRO A 212 19.82 6.05 -12.74
C PRO A 212 18.69 7.07 -12.86
N TRP A 213 18.54 7.94 -11.85
CA TRP A 213 17.54 9.03 -11.82
C TRP A 213 16.08 8.54 -11.84
N SER A 214 15.79 7.29 -11.46
CA SER A 214 14.40 6.79 -11.40
C SER A 214 13.54 7.55 -10.38
N ILE A 215 14.16 8.18 -9.37
CA ILE A 215 13.47 8.98 -8.35
C ILE A 215 13.54 10.46 -8.74
N ASN A 216 12.37 11.11 -8.87
CA ASN A 216 12.33 12.53 -9.22
C ASN A 216 12.78 13.44 -8.07
N ALA A 217 13.35 14.61 -8.43
CA ALA A 217 13.94 15.56 -7.48
C ALA A 217 12.93 16.04 -6.42
N ILE A 218 11.68 16.30 -6.81
CA ILE A 218 10.63 16.76 -5.89
C ILE A 218 10.30 15.67 -4.86
N ALA A 219 10.27 14.39 -5.28
CA ALA A 219 10.01 13.30 -4.35
C ALA A 219 11.16 13.12 -3.34
N ILE A 220 12.42 13.30 -3.76
CA ILE A 220 13.58 13.25 -2.86
C ILE A 220 13.49 14.37 -1.83
N GLU A 221 13.22 15.60 -2.26
CA GLU A 221 13.08 16.78 -1.40
C GLU A 221 11.91 16.62 -0.41
N ALA A 222 10.75 16.25 -0.94
CA ALA A 222 9.55 16.02 -0.13
C ALA A 222 9.76 14.94 0.94
N CYS A 223 10.38 13.82 0.58
CA CYS A 223 10.63 12.74 1.53
C CYS A 223 11.72 13.09 2.54
N SER A 224 12.71 13.89 2.15
CA SER A 224 13.68 14.42 3.10
C SER A 224 12.99 15.27 4.17
N TYR A 225 12.06 16.14 3.77
CA TYR A 225 11.23 16.92 4.69
C TYR A 225 10.36 16.03 5.59
N LEU A 226 9.64 15.06 5.03
CA LEU A 226 8.74 14.17 5.76
C LEU A 226 9.45 13.25 6.76
N LEU A 227 10.73 12.96 6.57
CA LEU A 227 11.52 12.22 7.57
C LEU A 227 11.84 13.05 8.82
N ASP A 228 11.80 14.37 8.74
CA ASP A 228 12.04 15.27 9.87
C ASP A 228 10.75 15.84 10.48
N ASN A 229 9.62 15.77 9.77
CA ASN A 229 8.39 16.41 10.14
C ASN A 229 7.20 15.44 10.12
N ASP A 230 6.43 15.45 11.19
CA ASP A 230 5.16 14.72 11.23
C ASP A 230 4.08 15.43 10.42
N ILE A 231 3.10 14.69 9.95
CA ILE A 231 1.91 15.25 9.29
C ILE A 231 0.91 15.66 10.36
N PRO A 232 0.57 16.97 10.44
CA PRO A 232 -0.45 17.43 11.37
C PRO A 232 -1.82 16.82 11.10
N ASN A 233 -2.64 16.70 12.13
CA ASN A 233 -4.02 16.20 12.06
C ASN A 233 -4.16 14.78 11.51
N TYR A 234 -3.07 13.99 11.43
CA TYR A 234 -3.17 12.56 11.18
C TYR A 234 -3.73 11.88 12.44
N PRO A 235 -4.78 11.06 12.33
CA PRO A 235 -5.37 10.43 13.51
C PRO A 235 -4.41 9.43 14.15
N ASP A 236 -4.46 9.37 15.48
CA ASP A 236 -3.86 8.25 16.21
C ASP A 236 -4.39 6.93 15.66
N ILE A 237 -3.52 5.91 15.54
CA ILE A 237 -3.89 4.65 14.89
C ILE A 237 -4.98 3.89 15.66
N ASP A 238 -5.01 3.96 16.99
CA ASP A 238 -6.06 3.32 17.80
C ASP A 238 -7.41 4.00 17.56
N VAL A 239 -7.43 5.32 17.45
CA VAL A 239 -8.64 6.09 17.11
C VAL A 239 -9.09 5.76 15.69
N TYR A 240 -8.16 5.66 14.76
CA TYR A 240 -8.48 5.42 13.35
C TYR A 240 -8.99 4.00 13.10
N THR A 241 -8.40 3.00 13.73
CA THR A 241 -8.87 1.61 13.67
C THR A 241 -10.22 1.43 14.38
N SER A 242 -10.43 2.11 15.51
CA SER A 242 -11.73 2.13 16.20
C SER A 242 -12.84 2.69 15.32
N GLU A 243 -12.55 3.76 14.56
CA GLU A 243 -13.50 4.34 13.62
C GLU A 243 -13.77 3.40 12.42
N ALA A 244 -12.76 2.67 11.96
CA ALA A 244 -12.93 1.63 10.94
C ALA A 244 -13.84 0.49 11.44
N MET A 245 -13.69 0.06 12.69
CA MET A 245 -14.59 -0.93 13.28
C MET A 245 -16.02 -0.42 13.43
N ARG A 246 -16.18 0.86 13.78
CA ARG A 246 -17.50 1.51 13.80
C ARG A 246 -18.16 1.52 12.41
N LEU A 247 -17.39 1.93 11.38
CA LEU A 247 -17.87 1.90 9.98
C LEU A 247 -18.28 0.48 9.58
N ARG A 248 -17.44 -0.52 9.90
CA ARG A 248 -17.72 -1.93 9.63
C ARG A 248 -19.06 -2.36 10.25
N SER A 249 -19.27 -2.05 11.52
CA SER A 249 -20.54 -2.38 12.23
C SER A 249 -21.74 -1.76 11.54
N MET A 250 -21.67 -0.47 11.21
CA MET A 250 -22.75 0.23 10.51
C MET A 250 -23.09 -0.34 9.13
N LEU A 251 -22.08 -0.83 8.38
CA LEU A 251 -22.28 -1.48 7.10
C LEU A 251 -22.98 -2.83 7.27
N VAL A 252 -22.56 -3.65 8.24
CA VAL A 252 -23.18 -4.94 8.57
C VAL A 252 -24.64 -4.74 9.04
N GLU A 253 -24.91 -3.73 9.86
CA GLU A 253 -26.24 -3.39 10.36
C GLU A 253 -27.24 -3.01 9.25
N THR A 254 -26.77 -2.72 8.03
CA THR A 254 -27.67 -2.54 6.89
C THR A 254 -28.46 -3.81 6.55
N GLY A 255 -27.94 -4.98 6.91
CA GLY A 255 -28.50 -6.30 6.60
C GLY A 255 -28.25 -6.78 5.16
N TYR A 256 -27.70 -5.93 4.29
CA TYR A 256 -27.49 -6.20 2.86
C TYR A 256 -26.00 -6.31 2.45
N ILE A 257 -25.09 -6.13 3.40
CA ILE A 257 -23.65 -6.16 3.17
C ILE A 257 -23.00 -7.08 4.20
N ASP A 258 -22.20 -8.00 3.71
CA ASP A 258 -21.28 -8.77 4.53
C ASP A 258 -19.90 -8.11 4.47
N VAL A 259 -19.30 -7.83 5.64
CA VAL A 259 -18.00 -7.19 5.73
C VAL A 259 -17.04 -8.15 6.42
N ARG A 260 -15.94 -8.50 5.73
CA ARG A 260 -14.91 -9.35 6.30
C ARG A 260 -14.31 -8.70 7.55
N PRO A 261 -13.82 -9.49 8.53
CA PRO A 261 -12.96 -8.96 9.57
C PRO A 261 -11.80 -8.19 8.95
N THR A 262 -11.28 -7.20 9.66
CA THR A 262 -10.10 -6.44 9.22
C THR A 262 -9.31 -6.01 10.44
N ASP A 263 -8.00 -5.97 10.31
CA ASP A 263 -7.05 -5.49 11.31
C ASP A 263 -6.50 -4.10 10.95
N THR A 264 -7.11 -3.46 9.94
CA THR A 264 -6.65 -2.17 9.39
C THR A 264 -7.76 -1.12 9.35
N THR A 265 -7.44 0.02 8.78
CA THR A 265 -8.37 1.14 8.57
C THR A 265 -9.20 1.01 7.28
N PHE A 266 -9.05 -0.07 6.53
CA PHE A 266 -9.85 -0.38 5.35
C PHE A 266 -10.40 -1.81 5.43
N MET A 267 -11.46 -2.08 4.68
CA MET A 267 -12.17 -3.35 4.75
C MET A 267 -12.72 -3.79 3.41
N LEU A 268 -12.76 -5.11 3.21
CA LEU A 268 -13.41 -5.75 2.08
C LEU A 268 -14.87 -6.11 2.43
N ALA A 269 -15.79 -5.68 1.60
CA ALA A 269 -17.22 -5.89 1.77
C ALA A 269 -17.83 -6.55 0.55
N GLU A 270 -18.89 -7.32 0.74
CA GLU A 270 -19.65 -8.00 -0.31
C GLU A 270 -21.13 -7.60 -0.24
N LEU A 271 -21.68 -7.16 -1.37
CA LEU A 271 -23.11 -6.92 -1.54
C LEU A 271 -23.86 -8.25 -1.61
N LYS A 272 -24.98 -8.38 -0.89
CA LYS A 272 -25.88 -9.53 -1.04
C LYS A 272 -26.69 -9.47 -2.33
N LYS A 273 -26.88 -8.24 -2.90
CA LYS A 273 -27.62 -8.00 -4.14
C LYS A 273 -26.98 -6.83 -4.90
N GLY A 274 -27.02 -6.88 -6.24
CA GLY A 274 -26.41 -5.89 -7.11
C GLY A 274 -24.91 -6.12 -7.30
N THR A 275 -24.22 -5.16 -7.89
CA THR A 275 -22.79 -5.20 -8.18
C THR A 275 -22.02 -4.04 -7.57
N ALA A 276 -20.74 -4.26 -7.31
CA ALA A 276 -19.85 -3.21 -6.80
C ALA A 276 -19.71 -2.03 -7.77
N ASN A 277 -19.73 -2.30 -9.07
CA ASN A 277 -19.70 -1.25 -10.09
C ASN A 277 -20.94 -0.38 -10.07
N GLU A 278 -22.14 -0.99 -10.01
CA GLU A 278 -23.40 -0.24 -9.91
C GLU A 278 -23.45 0.62 -8.64
N LEU A 279 -23.02 0.07 -7.50
CA LEU A 279 -22.90 0.83 -6.25
C LEU A 279 -21.92 2.00 -6.41
N LYS A 280 -20.75 1.76 -6.99
CA LYS A 280 -19.73 2.78 -7.24
C LYS A 280 -20.27 3.92 -8.09
N ASP A 281 -20.91 3.60 -9.22
CA ASP A 281 -21.48 4.59 -10.13
C ASP A 281 -22.58 5.42 -9.44
N PHE A 282 -23.49 4.75 -8.70
CA PHE A 282 -24.53 5.43 -7.92
C PHE A 282 -23.93 6.40 -6.89
N LEU A 283 -22.92 5.95 -6.12
CA LEU A 283 -22.27 6.78 -5.09
C LEU A 283 -21.55 8.00 -5.69
N ILE A 284 -20.91 7.84 -6.85
CA ILE A 284 -20.24 8.94 -7.53
C ILE A 284 -21.27 9.95 -8.08
N GLU A 285 -22.27 9.48 -8.84
CA GLU A 285 -23.20 10.36 -9.53
C GLU A 285 -24.12 11.12 -8.55
N LYS A 286 -24.57 10.47 -7.48
CA LYS A 286 -25.53 11.07 -6.55
C LYS A 286 -24.88 11.77 -5.36
N TYR A 287 -23.73 11.28 -4.90
CA TYR A 287 -23.12 11.73 -3.64
C TYR A 287 -21.68 12.25 -3.78
N GLY A 288 -21.04 12.03 -4.94
CA GLY A 288 -19.64 12.37 -5.12
C GLY A 288 -18.70 11.53 -4.25
N MET A 289 -19.05 10.28 -3.97
CA MET A 289 -18.26 9.38 -3.14
C MET A 289 -17.66 8.27 -3.98
N LEU A 290 -16.34 8.11 -3.89
CA LEU A 290 -15.60 7.08 -4.62
C LEU A 290 -15.26 5.92 -3.69
N ILE A 291 -15.70 4.71 -4.04
CA ILE A 291 -15.30 3.44 -3.43
C ILE A 291 -14.46 2.62 -4.42
N ARG A 292 -13.78 1.58 -3.94
CA ARG A 292 -13.04 0.65 -4.79
C ARG A 292 -13.91 -0.53 -5.19
N ASP A 293 -14.27 -0.66 -6.45
CA ASP A 293 -14.78 -1.90 -7.01
C ASP A 293 -13.68 -2.96 -6.98
N ALA A 294 -13.85 -4.01 -6.19
CA ALA A 294 -12.87 -5.06 -5.97
C ALA A 294 -13.09 -6.30 -6.86
N SER A 295 -13.98 -6.23 -7.82
CA SER A 295 -14.34 -7.36 -8.70
C SER A 295 -13.17 -7.92 -9.53
N ASN A 296 -12.14 -7.11 -9.77
CA ASN A 296 -10.97 -7.51 -10.53
C ASN A 296 -9.87 -8.18 -9.70
N PHE A 297 -10.02 -8.25 -8.38
CA PHE A 297 -9.11 -9.07 -7.58
C PHE A 297 -9.39 -10.56 -7.84
N LYS A 298 -8.34 -11.33 -8.00
CA LYS A 298 -8.45 -12.77 -8.21
C LYS A 298 -9.21 -13.41 -7.05
N GLU A 299 -10.05 -14.41 -7.34
CA GLU A 299 -10.95 -15.07 -6.37
C GLU A 299 -12.11 -14.22 -5.81
N LEU A 300 -12.25 -12.96 -6.25
CA LEU A 300 -13.41 -12.15 -5.92
C LEU A 300 -14.37 -12.06 -7.10
N ASN A 301 -15.66 -11.86 -6.81
CA ASN A 301 -16.70 -11.67 -7.82
C ASN A 301 -17.13 -10.19 -7.90
N ASN A 302 -18.09 -9.89 -8.76
CA ASN A 302 -18.55 -8.53 -9.04
C ASN A 302 -19.36 -7.87 -7.92
N ARG A 303 -19.55 -8.53 -6.78
CA ARG A 303 -20.25 -7.97 -5.60
C ARG A 303 -19.27 -7.39 -4.57
N PHE A 304 -17.98 -7.69 -4.70
CA PHE A 304 -16.99 -7.22 -3.74
C PHE A 304 -16.54 -5.79 -4.01
N PHE A 305 -16.50 -5.01 -2.95
CA PHE A 305 -15.95 -3.66 -2.95
C PHE A 305 -15.09 -3.44 -1.70
N ARG A 306 -14.16 -2.49 -1.78
CA ARG A 306 -13.33 -2.10 -0.66
C ARG A 306 -13.56 -0.63 -0.32
N VAL A 307 -13.61 -0.33 0.96
CA VAL A 307 -13.67 1.03 1.50
C VAL A 307 -12.61 1.23 2.57
N ALA A 308 -12.00 2.42 2.60
CA ALA A 308 -11.14 2.88 3.67
C ALA A 308 -11.91 3.86 4.56
N ALA A 309 -11.84 3.67 5.87
CA ALA A 309 -12.45 4.62 6.80
C ALA A 309 -11.86 6.03 6.62
N GLN A 310 -12.69 7.01 6.83
CA GLN A 310 -12.33 8.42 6.89
C GLN A 310 -12.78 8.99 8.25
N ARG A 311 -13.01 10.29 8.38
CA ARG A 311 -13.57 10.86 9.61
C ARG A 311 -15.00 10.36 9.83
N ALA A 312 -15.45 10.29 11.07
CA ALA A 312 -16.77 9.79 11.47
C ALA A 312 -17.92 10.39 10.63
N LYS A 313 -17.89 11.69 10.39
CA LYS A 313 -18.90 12.40 9.60
C LYS A 313 -18.98 11.90 8.14
N GLU A 314 -17.84 11.62 7.54
CA GLU A 314 -17.79 11.11 6.16
C GLU A 314 -18.24 9.65 6.11
N ASN A 315 -17.86 8.85 7.09
CA ASN A 315 -18.29 7.46 7.21
C ASN A 315 -19.81 7.35 7.39
N ASP A 316 -20.42 8.21 8.22
CA ASP A 316 -21.88 8.29 8.38
C ASP A 316 -22.60 8.62 7.07
N LYS A 317 -22.03 9.55 6.29
CA LYS A 317 -22.56 9.90 4.96
C LYS A 317 -22.48 8.72 3.99
N LEU A 318 -21.36 7.97 3.99
CA LEU A 318 -21.19 6.78 3.15
C LEU A 318 -22.28 5.75 3.46
N VAL A 319 -22.45 5.41 4.74
CA VAL A 319 -23.47 4.42 5.15
C VAL A 319 -24.88 4.86 4.77
N LYS A 320 -25.20 6.15 4.96
CA LYS A 320 -26.48 6.73 4.52
C LYS A 320 -26.68 6.61 3.01
N ALA A 321 -25.68 6.91 2.22
CA ALA A 321 -25.72 6.82 0.76
C ALA A 321 -25.87 5.37 0.28
N ILE A 322 -25.19 4.42 0.93
CA ILE A 322 -25.34 2.99 0.64
C ILE A 322 -26.76 2.50 1.00
N LYS A 323 -27.33 2.91 2.14
CA LYS A 323 -28.71 2.60 2.50
C LYS A 323 -29.74 3.13 1.48
N ASP A 324 -29.44 4.26 0.85
CA ASP A 324 -30.30 4.81 -0.22
C ASP A 324 -30.20 3.99 -1.53
N TYR A 325 -29.02 3.47 -1.86
CA TYR A 325 -28.84 2.55 -2.99
C TYR A 325 -29.58 1.22 -2.81
N LEU A 326 -29.66 0.73 -1.57
CA LEU A 326 -30.23 -0.58 -1.24
C LEU A 326 -31.77 -0.58 -1.12
N ARG A 327 -32.42 0.59 -1.16
CA ARG A 327 -33.88 0.76 -1.17
C ARG A 327 -34.46 0.60 -2.55
#